data_b1e25ad87e45f6a4b55625361aadde7b
#
_entry.id   b1e25ad87e45f6a4b55625361aadde7b
#
_cell.length_a   1.000
_cell.length_b   1.000
_cell.length_c   1.000
_cell.angle_alpha   90.00
_cell.angle_beta   90.00
_cell.angle_gamma   90.00
#
_symmetry.space_group_name_H-M   'P 1'
#
loop_
_entity.id
_entity.type
_entity.pdbx_description
1 polymer ?
#
loop_
_entity_poly.entity_id
_entity_poly.type
_entity_poly.pdbx_seq_one_letter_code
_entity_poly.pdbx_strand_id
1 'polypeptide(L)'
;ARTPKVSKFRHMPMEFCDDERCEIYQKYIEKSGRSAANNVEAFFRATFDAWKDYKKTGKEKFYVGYSPVLVVDADKILTEMPNAHFLHVVRNPWSAYADTKKRPVPMSLKDYMFGWTTNQHYALLFQKMFPDRMHIVRAEDVMADATKALSPMLEKMGLATDVDSLKQPSWNGEELKEVYPWGTIKKATPEANLATAHELSDEEKMEIELRTWQYLEVFKYTEILQGKALVAK
;
A
#
# COMPACT_ATOMS: atom_id res chain seq x y z
N ALA A 1 20.79 -0.57 -0.73
CA ALA A 1 19.56 0.19 -0.59
C ALA A 1 19.90 1.60 -0.11
N ARG A 2 19.54 2.59 -0.86
CA ARG A 2 19.61 3.96 -0.37
C ARG A 2 18.51 4.09 0.68
N THR A 3 18.86 4.05 1.94
CA THR A 3 17.93 4.43 2.99
C THR A 3 17.60 5.91 2.75
N PRO A 4 16.41 6.25 2.26
CA PRO A 4 16.12 7.64 1.97
C PRO A 4 16.20 8.41 3.29
N LYS A 5 17.00 9.49 3.35
CA LYS A 5 17.12 10.33 4.55
C LYS A 5 15.79 10.85 5.08
N VAL A 6 14.74 10.77 4.25
CA VAL A 6 13.36 11.21 4.52
C VAL A 6 12.37 10.07 4.75
N SER A 7 12.81 8.80 4.73
CA SER A 7 11.91 7.68 5.02
C SER A 7 11.45 7.69 6.47
N LYS A 8 10.16 7.46 6.71
CA LYS A 8 9.64 7.25 8.06
C LYS A 8 10.22 6.00 8.75
N PHE A 9 10.74 5.07 7.96
CA PHE A 9 11.39 3.85 8.43
C PHE A 9 12.91 3.98 8.60
N ARG A 10 13.50 5.17 8.46
CA ARG A 10 14.95 5.38 8.58
C ARG A 10 15.58 4.95 9.91
N HIS A 11 14.77 4.83 10.95
CA HIS A 11 15.19 4.39 12.28
C HIS A 11 14.91 2.91 12.56
N MET A 12 14.22 2.24 11.61
CA MET A 12 13.95 0.82 11.74
C MET A 12 15.21 0.03 11.37
N PRO A 13 15.55 -1.01 12.11
CA PRO A 13 16.65 -1.88 11.75
C PRO A 13 16.34 -2.53 10.41
N MET A 14 17.23 -2.34 9.46
CA MET A 14 17.20 -2.97 8.14
C MET A 14 18.65 -3.05 7.67
N GLU A 15 19.32 -4.11 8.06
CA GLU A 15 20.69 -4.38 7.64
C GLU A 15 20.67 -5.09 6.30
N PHE A 16 21.27 -4.44 5.31
CA PHE A 16 21.16 -4.86 3.93
C PHE A 16 22.41 -4.46 3.13
N CYS A 17 22.99 -5.41 2.42
CA CYS A 17 24.12 -5.19 1.53
C CYS A 17 23.66 -5.22 0.05
N ASP A 18 23.78 -4.09 -0.64
CA ASP A 18 23.38 -4.00 -2.06
C ASP A 18 24.25 -4.86 -2.98
N ASP A 19 25.56 -4.93 -2.72
CA ASP A 19 26.48 -5.74 -3.55
C ASP A 19 26.14 -7.22 -3.42
N GLU A 20 25.95 -7.72 -2.21
CA GLU A 20 25.52 -9.09 -1.96
C GLU A 20 24.18 -9.41 -2.63
N ARG A 21 23.21 -8.47 -2.54
CA ARG A 21 21.94 -8.63 -3.25
C ARG A 21 22.13 -8.74 -4.75
N CYS A 22 22.99 -7.91 -5.33
CA CYS A 22 23.29 -7.97 -6.76
C CYS A 22 23.91 -9.30 -7.17
N GLU A 23 24.85 -9.82 -6.37
CA GLU A 23 25.46 -11.16 -6.63
C GLU A 23 24.42 -12.28 -6.56
N ILE A 24 23.56 -12.27 -5.53
CA ILE A 24 22.48 -13.25 -5.38
C ILE A 24 21.48 -13.13 -6.54
N TYR A 25 21.11 -11.91 -6.93
CA TYR A 25 20.23 -11.68 -8.08
C TYR A 25 20.82 -12.27 -9.37
N GLN A 26 22.11 -12.06 -9.64
CA GLN A 26 22.76 -12.61 -10.81
C GLN A 26 22.71 -14.14 -10.82
N LYS A 27 22.99 -14.80 -9.70
CA LYS A 27 22.89 -16.26 -9.57
C LYS A 27 21.49 -16.79 -9.88
N TYR A 28 20.43 -16.09 -9.43
CA TYR A 28 19.06 -16.47 -9.76
C TYR A 28 18.77 -16.33 -11.26
N ILE A 29 19.20 -15.22 -11.88
CA ILE A 29 18.98 -14.97 -13.30
C ILE A 29 19.78 -15.93 -14.19
N GLU A 30 21.01 -16.27 -13.82
CA GLU A 30 21.81 -17.28 -14.52
C GLU A 30 21.12 -18.65 -14.55
N LYS A 31 20.44 -19.00 -13.46
CA LYS A 31 19.72 -20.28 -13.34
C LYS A 31 18.37 -20.28 -14.06
N SER A 32 17.59 -19.22 -13.97
CA SER A 32 16.21 -19.17 -14.47
C SER A 32 16.06 -18.53 -15.85
N GLY A 33 17.10 -17.85 -16.34
CA GLY A 33 17.02 -17.01 -17.54
C GLY A 33 16.31 -15.67 -17.27
N ARG A 34 16.37 -14.76 -18.27
CA ARG A 34 15.76 -13.43 -18.19
C ARG A 34 14.37 -13.42 -18.80
N SER A 35 13.39 -13.03 -17.99
CA SER A 35 12.04 -12.60 -18.37
C SER A 35 11.59 -11.54 -17.38
N ALA A 36 10.47 -10.84 -17.62
CA ALA A 36 9.95 -9.89 -16.63
C ALA A 36 9.62 -10.63 -15.33
N ALA A 37 8.93 -11.76 -15.39
CA ALA A 37 8.59 -12.57 -14.23
C ALA A 37 9.84 -13.06 -13.47
N ASN A 38 10.83 -13.63 -14.17
CA ASN A 38 12.06 -14.10 -13.53
C ASN A 38 12.86 -12.95 -12.90
N ASN A 39 12.89 -11.77 -13.54
CA ASN A 39 13.58 -10.60 -13.00
C ASN A 39 12.92 -10.13 -11.69
N VAL A 40 11.59 -10.09 -11.65
CA VAL A 40 10.83 -9.71 -10.43
C VAL A 40 11.05 -10.74 -9.33
N GLU A 41 10.92 -12.03 -9.65
CA GLU A 41 11.14 -13.11 -8.67
C GLU A 41 12.58 -13.10 -8.13
N ALA A 42 13.57 -13.00 -9.01
CA ALA A 42 14.98 -12.94 -8.62
C ALA A 42 15.28 -11.73 -7.74
N PHE A 43 14.69 -10.55 -8.04
CA PHE A 43 14.85 -9.36 -7.23
C PHE A 43 14.30 -9.56 -5.81
N PHE A 44 13.12 -10.16 -5.69
CA PHE A 44 12.49 -10.38 -4.39
C PHE A 44 13.24 -11.43 -3.57
N ARG A 45 13.63 -12.55 -4.19
CA ARG A 45 14.45 -13.58 -3.53
C ARG A 45 15.79 -13.01 -3.07
N ALA A 46 16.50 -12.31 -3.94
CA ALA A 46 17.79 -11.72 -3.60
C ALA A 46 17.67 -10.68 -2.48
N THR A 47 16.60 -9.88 -2.49
CA THR A 47 16.32 -8.93 -1.40
C THR A 47 16.09 -9.63 -0.08
N PHE A 48 15.30 -10.70 -0.07
CA PHE A 48 15.04 -11.50 1.12
C PHE A 48 16.30 -12.21 1.63
N ASP A 49 17.09 -12.79 0.74
CA ASP A 49 18.30 -13.51 1.11
C ASP A 49 19.38 -12.59 1.66
N ALA A 50 19.53 -11.38 1.07
CA ALA A 50 20.49 -10.38 1.52
C ALA A 50 20.08 -9.61 2.80
N TRP A 51 18.85 -9.79 3.29
CA TRP A 51 18.37 -9.14 4.48
C TRP A 51 18.94 -9.79 5.75
N LYS A 52 19.79 -9.08 6.50
CA LYS A 52 20.60 -9.64 7.61
C LYS A 52 19.85 -9.73 8.93
N ASP A 53 19.10 -8.71 9.28
CA ASP A 53 18.43 -8.57 10.59
C ASP A 53 16.98 -9.08 10.59
N TYR A 54 16.53 -9.73 9.50
CA TYR A 54 15.25 -10.43 9.47
C TYR A 54 15.38 -11.85 10.03
N LYS A 55 14.51 -12.21 10.96
CA LYS A 55 14.44 -13.58 11.51
C LYS A 55 13.74 -14.53 10.53
N LYS A 56 14.51 -15.09 9.60
CA LYS A 56 14.00 -16.07 8.63
C LYS A 56 13.55 -17.33 9.37
N THR A 57 12.32 -17.76 9.11
CA THR A 57 11.75 -18.98 9.73
C THR A 57 11.89 -20.20 8.84
N GLY A 58 12.19 -20.01 7.54
CA GLY A 58 12.18 -21.05 6.52
C GLY A 58 10.78 -21.51 6.11
N LYS A 59 9.73 -20.85 6.63
CA LYS A 59 8.33 -21.13 6.32
C LYS A 59 7.68 -20.08 5.44
N GLU A 60 8.44 -19.07 5.04
CA GLU A 60 7.98 -17.97 4.19
C GLU A 60 7.59 -18.51 2.81
N LYS A 61 6.34 -18.27 2.41
CA LYS A 61 5.79 -18.73 1.12
C LYS A 61 5.43 -17.59 0.19
N PHE A 62 5.28 -16.39 0.73
CA PHE A 62 4.80 -15.23 0.01
C PHE A 62 5.74 -14.05 0.19
N TYR A 63 5.84 -13.27 -0.85
CA TYR A 63 6.51 -11.98 -0.82
C TYR A 63 5.47 -10.87 -0.96
N VAL A 64 5.54 -9.86 -0.09
CA VAL A 64 4.70 -8.68 -0.16
C VAL A 64 5.58 -7.48 -0.44
N GLY A 65 5.45 -6.92 -1.64
CA GLY A 65 6.10 -5.68 -2.02
C GLY A 65 5.13 -4.50 -1.94
N TYR A 66 5.64 -3.31 -1.67
CA TYR A 66 4.85 -2.08 -1.64
C TYR A 66 5.42 -1.04 -2.59
N SER A 67 4.53 -0.42 -3.36
CA SER A 67 4.83 0.78 -4.12
C SER A 67 3.57 1.61 -4.31
N PRO A 68 3.63 2.94 -4.10
CA PRO A 68 2.45 3.81 -4.19
C PRO A 68 1.94 4.01 -5.63
N VAL A 69 2.72 3.66 -6.64
CA VAL A 69 2.39 3.89 -8.07
C VAL A 69 2.38 2.62 -8.91
N LEU A 70 2.62 1.46 -8.31
CA LEU A 70 2.75 0.20 -9.04
C LEU A 70 1.45 -0.22 -9.74
N VAL A 71 0.32 0.30 -9.31
CA VAL A 71 -0.99 -0.03 -9.87
C VAL A 71 -1.10 0.31 -11.36
N VAL A 72 -0.37 1.30 -11.85
CA VAL A 72 -0.40 1.68 -13.29
C VAL A 72 0.23 0.62 -14.21
N ASP A 73 1.06 -0.24 -13.65
CA ASP A 73 1.72 -1.36 -14.35
C ASP A 73 1.22 -2.73 -13.88
N ALA A 74 0.12 -2.77 -13.13
CA ALA A 74 -0.40 -4.02 -12.55
C ALA A 74 -0.81 -5.04 -13.61
N ASP A 75 -1.30 -4.61 -14.77
CA ASP A 75 -1.65 -5.46 -15.90
C ASP A 75 -0.48 -6.31 -16.38
N LYS A 76 0.71 -5.70 -16.49
CA LYS A 76 1.94 -6.39 -16.92
C LYS A 76 2.31 -7.51 -15.94
N ILE A 77 2.30 -7.18 -14.63
CA ILE A 77 2.63 -8.16 -13.58
C ILE A 77 1.57 -9.26 -13.52
N LEU A 78 0.29 -8.89 -13.54
CA LEU A 78 -0.81 -9.86 -13.47
C LEU A 78 -0.86 -10.77 -14.71
N THR A 79 -0.43 -10.27 -15.88
CA THR A 79 -0.35 -11.07 -17.11
C THR A 79 0.82 -12.05 -17.06
N GLU A 80 2.00 -11.59 -16.64
CA GLU A 80 3.22 -12.39 -16.68
C GLU A 80 3.42 -13.29 -15.46
N MET A 81 2.77 -12.96 -14.32
CA MET A 81 2.88 -13.70 -13.07
C MET A 81 1.52 -14.23 -12.62
N PRO A 82 1.14 -15.46 -13.03
CA PRO A 82 -0.20 -16.01 -12.76
C PRO A 82 -0.58 -16.10 -11.28
N ASN A 83 0.43 -16.23 -10.40
CA ASN A 83 0.23 -16.33 -8.95
C ASN A 83 0.34 -14.97 -8.22
N ALA A 84 0.57 -13.88 -8.95
CA ALA A 84 0.62 -12.55 -8.34
C ALA A 84 -0.80 -12.02 -8.07
N HIS A 85 -0.95 -11.39 -6.91
CA HIS A 85 -2.13 -10.62 -6.54
C HIS A 85 -1.75 -9.18 -6.23
N PHE A 86 -2.65 -8.26 -6.54
CA PHE A 86 -2.53 -6.85 -6.19
C PHE A 86 -3.57 -6.50 -5.15
N LEU A 87 -3.13 -5.82 -4.09
CA LEU A 87 -4.00 -5.14 -3.15
C LEU A 87 -3.82 -3.64 -3.31
N HIS A 88 -4.81 -2.98 -3.88
CA HIS A 88 -4.88 -1.53 -3.96
C HIS A 88 -5.66 -0.98 -2.76
N VAL A 89 -4.98 -0.21 -1.92
CA VAL A 89 -5.60 0.44 -0.77
C VAL A 89 -5.94 1.87 -1.17
N VAL A 90 -7.22 2.18 -1.29
CA VAL A 90 -7.71 3.55 -1.52
C VAL A 90 -8.04 4.20 -0.19
N ARG A 91 -7.64 5.46 -0.02
CA ARG A 91 -7.99 6.32 1.12
C ARG A 91 -8.74 7.55 0.62
N ASN A 92 -9.67 8.07 1.42
CA ASN A 92 -10.37 9.28 1.02
C ASN A 92 -9.38 10.40 0.64
N PRO A 93 -9.63 11.13 -0.44
CA PRO A 93 -8.64 12.04 -1.01
C PRO A 93 -8.30 13.23 -0.11
N TRP A 94 -9.22 13.68 0.73
CA TRP A 94 -9.00 14.81 1.64
C TRP A 94 -7.99 14.44 2.72
N SER A 95 -8.22 13.37 3.48
CA SER A 95 -7.28 12.90 4.51
C SER A 95 -5.93 12.53 3.91
N ALA A 96 -5.93 11.91 2.74
CA ALA A 96 -4.71 11.49 2.06
C ALA A 96 -3.87 12.69 1.60
N TYR A 97 -4.51 13.77 1.10
CA TYR A 97 -3.81 15.01 0.75
C TYR A 97 -3.33 15.77 1.98
N ALA A 98 -4.17 15.91 3.02
CA ALA A 98 -3.80 16.59 4.25
C ALA A 98 -2.51 16.03 4.87
N ASP A 99 -2.35 14.71 4.88
CA ASP A 99 -1.12 14.06 5.33
C ASP A 99 0.06 14.27 4.35
N THR A 100 -0.22 14.31 3.06
CA THR A 100 0.83 14.54 2.04
C THR A 100 1.35 15.97 2.08
N LYS A 101 0.49 16.94 2.34
CA LYS A 101 0.84 18.36 2.52
C LYS A 101 1.84 18.59 3.66
N LYS A 102 1.81 17.73 4.70
CA LYS A 102 2.71 17.82 5.87
C LYS A 102 4.10 17.22 5.62
N ARG A 103 4.35 16.61 4.48
CA ARG A 103 5.65 15.97 4.20
C ARG A 103 6.75 17.01 4.04
N PRO A 104 8.03 16.65 4.32
CA PRO A 104 9.17 17.54 4.10
C PRO A 104 9.30 18.04 2.66
N VAL A 105 8.83 17.26 1.70
CA VAL A 105 8.70 17.64 0.29
C VAL A 105 7.22 17.54 -0.05
N PRO A 106 6.46 18.62 0.09
CA PRO A 106 5.04 18.63 -0.19
C PRO A 106 4.79 18.53 -1.70
N MET A 107 3.70 17.88 -2.06
CA MET A 107 3.20 17.87 -3.43
C MET A 107 2.10 18.90 -3.58
N SER A 108 2.01 19.56 -4.75
CA SER A 108 0.88 20.45 -5.01
C SER A 108 -0.44 19.67 -5.00
N LEU A 109 -1.54 20.34 -4.66
CA LEU A 109 -2.86 19.74 -4.68
C LEU A 109 -3.17 19.15 -6.06
N LYS A 110 -2.90 19.91 -7.11
CA LYS A 110 -3.12 19.50 -8.50
C LYS A 110 -2.38 18.21 -8.85
N ASP A 111 -1.09 18.14 -8.56
CA ASP A 111 -0.26 16.98 -8.89
C ASP A 111 -0.66 15.77 -8.07
N TYR A 112 -0.98 15.99 -6.78
CA TYR A 112 -1.46 14.93 -5.91
C TYR A 112 -2.77 14.33 -6.41
N MET A 113 -3.76 15.19 -6.76
CA MET A 113 -5.05 14.72 -7.25
C MET A 113 -4.94 14.03 -8.60
N PHE A 114 -4.05 14.49 -9.48
CA PHE A 114 -3.76 13.79 -10.73
C PHE A 114 -3.25 12.36 -10.48
N GLY A 115 -2.26 12.21 -9.60
CA GLY A 115 -1.75 10.89 -9.21
C GLY A 115 -2.80 10.02 -8.52
N TRP A 116 -3.58 10.62 -7.61
CA TRP A 116 -4.65 9.90 -6.90
C TRP A 116 -5.70 9.38 -7.89
N THR A 117 -6.24 10.22 -8.78
CA THR A 117 -7.26 9.82 -9.76
C THR A 117 -6.73 8.80 -10.76
N THR A 118 -5.49 8.95 -11.21
CA THR A 118 -4.83 8.00 -12.10
C THR A 118 -4.74 6.61 -11.47
N ASN A 119 -4.32 6.53 -10.21
CA ASN A 119 -4.25 5.26 -9.50
C ASN A 119 -5.62 4.59 -9.36
N GLN A 120 -6.68 5.37 -9.03
CA GLN A 120 -8.04 4.82 -8.93
C GLN A 120 -8.56 4.33 -10.28
N HIS A 121 -8.26 5.07 -11.36
CA HIS A 121 -8.64 4.68 -12.70
C HIS A 121 -8.08 3.30 -13.06
N TYR A 122 -6.76 3.14 -12.94
CA TYR A 122 -6.10 1.87 -13.27
C TYR A 122 -6.52 0.74 -12.33
N ALA A 123 -6.70 1.01 -11.05
CA ALA A 123 -7.18 0.01 -10.10
C ALA A 123 -8.55 -0.56 -10.51
N LEU A 124 -9.51 0.31 -10.84
CA LEU A 124 -10.86 -0.11 -11.28
C LEU A 124 -10.83 -0.80 -12.64
N LEU A 125 -10.01 -0.33 -13.57
CA LEU A 125 -9.83 -0.96 -14.87
C LEU A 125 -9.30 -2.38 -14.72
N PHE A 126 -8.22 -2.55 -13.98
CA PHE A 126 -7.58 -3.85 -13.82
C PHE A 126 -8.37 -4.80 -12.92
N GLN A 127 -9.18 -4.29 -11.99
CA GLN A 127 -10.12 -5.12 -11.24
C GLN A 127 -11.16 -5.78 -12.18
N LYS A 128 -11.60 -5.09 -13.23
CA LYS A 128 -12.49 -5.68 -14.25
C LYS A 128 -11.76 -6.72 -15.11
N MET A 129 -10.48 -6.51 -15.40
CA MET A 129 -9.68 -7.42 -16.21
C MET A 129 -9.23 -8.67 -15.42
N PHE A 130 -8.94 -8.51 -14.14
CA PHE A 130 -8.39 -9.55 -13.26
C PHE A 130 -9.18 -9.64 -11.94
N PRO A 131 -10.48 -9.99 -11.97
CA PRO A 131 -11.38 -9.88 -10.81
C PRO A 131 -10.99 -10.73 -9.60
N ASP A 132 -10.23 -11.81 -9.81
CA ASP A 132 -9.78 -12.70 -8.74
C ASP A 132 -8.39 -12.35 -8.19
N ARG A 133 -7.65 -11.46 -8.85
CA ARG A 133 -6.27 -11.14 -8.50
C ARG A 133 -5.98 -9.66 -8.28
N MET A 134 -6.89 -8.79 -8.70
CA MET A 134 -6.84 -7.36 -8.41
C MET A 134 -7.89 -7.02 -7.35
N HIS A 135 -7.43 -6.67 -6.16
CA HIS A 135 -8.27 -6.38 -5.00
C HIS A 135 -8.21 -4.91 -4.67
N ILE A 136 -9.35 -4.31 -4.36
CA ILE A 136 -9.43 -2.91 -3.93
C ILE A 136 -10.13 -2.88 -2.57
N VAL A 137 -9.50 -2.20 -1.60
CA VAL A 137 -10.06 -1.99 -0.27
C VAL A 137 -9.94 -0.53 0.12
N ARG A 138 -10.89 -0.05 0.90
CA ARG A 138 -10.81 1.28 1.51
C ARG A 138 -9.95 1.22 2.77
N ALA A 139 -9.06 2.19 2.94
CA ALA A 139 -8.26 2.30 4.17
C ALA A 139 -9.16 2.42 5.41
N GLU A 140 -10.28 3.12 5.28
CA GLU A 140 -11.28 3.32 6.34
C GLU A 140 -11.89 1.99 6.81
N ASP A 141 -12.20 1.08 5.87
CA ASP A 141 -12.75 -0.24 6.20
C ASP A 141 -11.69 -1.11 6.91
N VAL A 142 -10.43 -1.04 6.47
CA VAL A 142 -9.31 -1.73 7.13
C VAL A 142 -9.06 -1.18 8.54
N MET A 143 -9.17 0.14 8.72
CA MET A 143 -9.02 0.77 10.04
C MET A 143 -10.14 0.38 11.00
N ALA A 144 -11.35 0.22 10.49
CA ALA A 144 -12.51 -0.17 11.30
C ALA A 144 -12.48 -1.64 11.68
N ASP A 145 -12.26 -2.51 10.70
CA ASP A 145 -12.16 -3.96 10.88
C ASP A 145 -11.29 -4.59 9.79
N ALA A 146 -10.00 -4.72 10.07
CA ALA A 146 -9.03 -5.27 9.14
C ALA A 146 -9.38 -6.71 8.72
N THR A 147 -9.92 -7.50 9.63
CA THR A 147 -10.31 -8.88 9.36
C THR A 147 -11.43 -8.92 8.34
N LYS A 148 -12.53 -8.21 8.58
CA LYS A 148 -13.67 -8.16 7.67
C LYS A 148 -13.26 -7.62 6.29
N ALA A 149 -12.42 -6.59 6.26
CA ALA A 149 -12.00 -5.95 5.02
C ALA A 149 -11.04 -6.80 4.19
N LEU A 150 -10.16 -7.58 4.80
CA LEU A 150 -9.10 -8.32 4.11
C LEU A 150 -9.39 -9.80 3.91
N SER A 151 -10.23 -10.44 4.75
CA SER A 151 -10.52 -11.87 4.66
C SER A 151 -10.93 -12.34 3.26
N PRO A 152 -11.84 -11.66 2.53
CA PRO A 152 -12.25 -12.12 1.20
C PRO A 152 -11.11 -12.20 0.19
N MET A 153 -10.13 -11.28 0.32
CA MET A 153 -8.92 -11.29 -0.51
C MET A 153 -7.97 -12.40 -0.08
N LEU A 154 -7.72 -12.55 1.22
CA LEU A 154 -6.82 -13.56 1.76
C LEU A 154 -7.30 -14.97 1.41
N GLU A 155 -8.61 -15.22 1.46
CA GLU A 155 -9.22 -16.48 1.01
C GLU A 155 -8.96 -16.77 -0.47
N LYS A 156 -9.13 -15.75 -1.34
CA LYS A 156 -8.81 -15.89 -2.78
C LYS A 156 -7.32 -16.16 -3.04
N MET A 157 -6.46 -15.68 -2.16
CA MET A 157 -5.02 -15.94 -2.22
C MET A 157 -4.63 -17.30 -1.59
N GLY A 158 -5.55 -18.03 -1.02
CA GLY A 158 -5.28 -19.27 -0.28
C GLY A 158 -4.48 -19.04 1.00
N LEU A 159 -4.57 -17.84 1.57
CA LEU A 159 -3.91 -17.48 2.82
C LEU A 159 -4.83 -17.73 4.01
N ALA A 160 -4.25 -18.21 5.11
CA ALA A 160 -5.00 -18.34 6.35
C ALA A 160 -5.41 -16.95 6.87
N THR A 161 -6.66 -16.83 7.27
CA THR A 161 -7.22 -15.62 7.90
C THR A 161 -6.98 -15.66 9.41
N ASP A 162 -5.73 -15.74 9.84
CA ASP A 162 -5.43 -15.59 11.27
C ASP A 162 -5.65 -14.14 11.66
N VAL A 163 -6.74 -13.94 12.35
CA VAL A 163 -7.33 -12.64 12.66
C VAL A 163 -6.44 -11.80 13.56
N ASP A 164 -5.67 -12.41 14.44
CA ASP A 164 -4.91 -11.67 15.44
C ASP A 164 -3.69 -10.96 14.82
N SER A 165 -3.07 -11.55 13.81
CA SER A 165 -1.95 -10.93 13.09
C SER A 165 -2.34 -9.69 12.27
N LEU A 166 -3.63 -9.53 11.92
CA LEU A 166 -4.13 -8.38 11.17
C LEU A 166 -4.48 -7.16 12.05
N LYS A 167 -4.55 -7.34 13.37
CA LYS A 167 -5.03 -6.30 14.29
C LYS A 167 -3.99 -5.28 14.68
N GLN A 168 -2.71 -5.64 14.60
CA GLN A 168 -1.61 -4.80 15.08
C GLN A 168 -0.56 -4.61 13.99
N PRO A 169 -0.21 -3.36 13.62
CA PRO A 169 0.91 -3.12 12.73
C PRO A 169 2.22 -3.53 13.41
N SER A 170 3.06 -4.26 12.68
CA SER A 170 4.34 -4.73 13.18
C SER A 170 5.48 -4.47 12.19
N TRP A 171 6.71 -4.48 12.70
CA TRP A 171 7.93 -4.53 11.93
C TRP A 171 8.77 -5.71 12.41
N ASN A 172 9.06 -6.65 11.52
CA ASN A 172 9.77 -7.90 11.85
C ASN A 172 9.16 -8.65 13.07
N GLY A 173 7.83 -8.61 13.20
CA GLY A 173 7.11 -9.25 14.29
C GLY A 173 7.04 -8.43 15.59
N GLU A 174 7.66 -7.26 15.65
CA GLU A 174 7.58 -6.35 16.80
C GLU A 174 6.52 -5.27 16.56
N GLU A 175 5.71 -4.99 17.56
CA GLU A 175 4.65 -3.99 17.49
C GLU A 175 5.22 -2.58 17.23
N LEU A 176 4.63 -1.88 16.24
CA LEU A 176 5.00 -0.50 15.95
C LEU A 176 4.35 0.46 16.95
N LYS A 177 5.17 1.10 17.77
CA LYS A 177 4.74 2.02 18.85
C LYS A 177 5.13 3.48 18.64
N GLU A 178 5.90 3.79 17.59
CA GLU A 178 6.49 5.10 17.40
C GLU A 178 5.55 6.11 16.76
N VAL A 179 5.71 7.37 17.15
CA VAL A 179 5.07 8.54 16.53
C VAL A 179 6.09 9.25 15.65
N TYR A 180 5.77 9.41 14.38
CA TYR A 180 6.61 10.13 13.41
C TYR A 180 6.08 11.54 13.17
N PRO A 181 6.93 12.51 12.77
CA PRO A 181 6.48 13.89 12.50
C PRO A 181 5.37 14.00 11.44
N TRP A 182 5.27 13.04 10.55
CA TRP A 182 4.27 12.99 9.45
C TRP A 182 3.18 11.94 9.67
N GLY A 183 2.98 11.49 10.88
CA GLY A 183 1.93 10.57 11.25
C GLY A 183 2.38 9.47 12.20
N THR A 184 1.43 8.93 12.90
CA THR A 184 1.61 7.86 13.86
C THR A 184 1.40 6.54 13.17
N ILE A 185 2.35 5.60 13.31
CA ILE A 185 2.07 4.20 13.04
C ILE A 185 1.43 3.61 14.31
N LYS A 186 0.28 4.13 14.67
CA LYS A 186 -0.63 3.56 15.67
C LYS A 186 -1.82 2.99 14.92
N LYS A 187 -2.60 2.18 15.60
CA LYS A 187 -3.91 1.78 15.11
C LYS A 187 -4.70 3.04 14.76
N ALA A 188 -4.78 3.32 13.47
CA ALA A 188 -5.60 4.42 12.99
C ALA A 188 -7.07 4.03 13.14
N THR A 189 -7.93 5.02 13.47
CA THR A 189 -9.37 4.85 13.43
C THR A 189 -9.96 5.65 12.29
N PRO A 190 -11.14 5.28 11.77
CA PRO A 190 -11.82 6.06 10.74
C PRO A 190 -12.03 7.52 11.14
N GLU A 191 -12.33 7.78 12.41
CA GLU A 191 -12.56 9.12 12.97
C GLU A 191 -11.25 9.94 12.99
N ALA A 192 -10.15 9.34 13.45
CA ALA A 192 -8.84 10.00 13.43
C ALA A 192 -8.38 10.28 12.00
N ASN A 193 -8.68 9.37 11.07
CA ASN A 193 -8.42 9.58 9.65
C ASN A 193 -9.25 10.76 9.10
N LEU A 194 -10.53 10.85 9.44
CA LEU A 194 -11.39 11.95 9.02
C LEU A 194 -10.95 13.29 9.63
N ALA A 195 -10.50 13.29 10.88
CA ALA A 195 -10.03 14.51 11.54
C ALA A 195 -8.93 15.22 10.74
N THR A 196 -8.06 14.46 10.05
CA THR A 196 -7.02 15.06 9.18
C THR A 196 -7.62 15.79 7.97
N ALA A 197 -8.76 15.34 7.43
CA ALA A 197 -9.44 16.02 6.32
C ALA A 197 -9.94 17.41 6.71
N HIS A 198 -10.30 17.61 7.97
CA HIS A 198 -10.80 18.91 8.47
C HIS A 198 -9.68 19.95 8.64
N GLU A 199 -8.41 19.57 8.53
CA GLU A 199 -7.28 20.50 8.52
C GLU A 199 -7.12 21.26 7.19
N LEU A 200 -7.80 20.82 6.13
CA LEU A 200 -7.79 21.48 4.83
C LEU A 200 -8.71 22.71 4.84
N SER A 201 -8.35 23.73 4.05
CA SER A 201 -9.24 24.86 3.80
C SER A 201 -10.47 24.43 3.01
N ASP A 202 -11.52 25.26 3.03
CA ASP A 202 -12.75 24.93 2.29
C ASP A 202 -12.52 24.97 0.77
N GLU A 203 -11.63 25.82 0.29
CA GLU A 203 -11.21 25.86 -1.11
C GLU A 203 -10.50 24.57 -1.51
N GLU A 204 -9.57 24.06 -0.67
CA GLU A 204 -8.89 22.80 -0.92
C GLU A 204 -9.88 21.62 -0.93
N LYS A 205 -10.83 21.61 0.02
CA LYS A 205 -11.87 20.56 0.07
C LYS A 205 -12.73 20.55 -1.20
N MET A 206 -13.16 21.72 -1.64
CA MET A 206 -13.97 21.88 -2.85
C MET A 206 -13.19 21.50 -4.12
N GLU A 207 -11.92 21.91 -4.23
CA GLU A 207 -11.09 21.54 -5.37
C GLU A 207 -10.84 20.03 -5.45
N ILE A 208 -10.64 19.37 -4.30
CA ILE A 208 -10.53 17.92 -4.24
C ILE A 208 -11.82 17.26 -4.72
N GLU A 209 -12.96 17.70 -4.22
CA GLU A 209 -14.28 17.19 -4.60
C GLU A 209 -14.48 17.28 -6.13
N LEU A 210 -14.26 18.48 -6.70
CA LEU A 210 -14.39 18.72 -8.15
C LEU A 210 -13.50 17.83 -9.01
N ARG A 211 -12.27 17.52 -8.53
CA ARG A 211 -11.31 16.70 -9.29
C ARG A 211 -11.55 15.20 -9.14
N THR A 212 -12.25 14.78 -8.11
CA THR A 212 -12.37 13.37 -7.73
C THR A 212 -13.79 12.84 -7.70
N TRP A 213 -14.80 13.68 -7.99
CA TRP A 213 -16.24 13.42 -7.79
C TRP A 213 -16.69 12.02 -8.26
N GLN A 214 -16.28 11.59 -9.46
CA GLN A 214 -16.62 10.29 -10.02
C GLN A 214 -16.13 9.11 -9.17
N TYR A 215 -14.96 9.27 -8.51
CA TYR A 215 -14.40 8.24 -7.65
C TYR A 215 -14.97 8.31 -6.22
N LEU A 216 -15.43 9.50 -5.79
CA LEU A 216 -16.09 9.64 -4.48
C LEU A 216 -17.36 8.80 -4.42
N GLU A 217 -18.13 8.77 -5.51
CA GLU A 217 -19.32 7.93 -5.60
C GLU A 217 -18.96 6.43 -5.59
N VAL A 218 -18.02 6.02 -6.46
CA VAL A 218 -17.58 4.62 -6.57
C VAL A 218 -17.09 4.07 -5.24
N PHE A 219 -16.29 4.87 -4.50
CA PHE A 219 -15.72 4.45 -3.21
C PHE A 219 -16.56 4.89 -2.00
N LYS A 220 -17.77 5.41 -2.21
CA LYS A 220 -18.69 5.84 -1.14
C LYS A 220 -18.08 6.90 -0.22
N TYR A 221 -17.40 7.88 -0.80
CA TYR A 221 -16.79 9.00 -0.07
C TYR A 221 -17.60 10.31 -0.13
N THR A 222 -18.71 10.37 -0.88
CA THR A 222 -19.51 11.59 -1.12
C THR A 222 -19.94 12.31 0.13
N GLU A 223 -20.22 11.59 1.21
CA GLU A 223 -20.69 12.17 2.48
C GLU A 223 -19.65 12.03 3.62
N ILE A 224 -18.41 11.67 3.31
CA ILE A 224 -17.42 11.35 4.34
C ILE A 224 -17.06 12.57 5.19
N LEU A 225 -16.97 13.76 4.61
CA LEU A 225 -16.68 15.00 5.35
C LEU A 225 -17.77 15.37 6.37
N GLN A 226 -18.97 14.82 6.23
CA GLN A 226 -20.08 14.98 7.14
C GLN A 226 -20.09 13.89 8.24
N GLY A 227 -19.07 13.08 8.33
CA GLY A 227 -18.99 11.96 9.27
C GLY A 227 -19.86 10.75 8.88
N LYS A 228 -20.47 10.79 7.68
CA LYS A 228 -21.24 9.66 7.15
C LYS A 228 -20.37 8.77 6.26
N ALA A 229 -20.76 7.52 6.09
CA ALA A 229 -20.06 6.54 5.25
C ALA A 229 -18.56 6.37 5.60
N LEU A 230 -18.19 6.57 6.87
CA LEU A 230 -16.83 6.33 7.35
C LEU A 230 -16.39 4.88 7.08
N VAL A 231 -17.35 3.96 7.17
CA VAL A 231 -17.14 2.54 6.88
C VAL A 231 -18.22 2.07 5.90
N ALA A 232 -17.85 1.29 4.91
CA ALA A 232 -18.82 0.70 3.98
C ALA A 232 -19.68 -0.35 4.71
N LYS A 233 -21.01 -0.25 4.53
CA LYS A 233 -21.96 -1.23 5.09
C LYS A 233 -21.89 -2.53 4.31
#